data_9e03c80a73c251a05b07266be48d6561
#
_entry.id   9e03c80a73c251a05b07266be48d6561
#
_cell.length_a   1.000
_cell.length_b   1.000
_cell.length_c   1.000
_cell.angle_alpha   90.00
_cell.angle_beta   90.00
_cell.angle_gamma   90.00
#
_symmetry.space_group_name_H-M   'P 1'
#
loop_
_entity.id
_entity.type
_entity.pdbx_description
1 polymer ?
#
loop_
_entity_poly.entity_id
_entity_poly.type
_entity_poly.pdbx_seq_one_letter_code
_entity_poly.pdbx_strand_id
1 'polypeptide(L)'
;MSTELLTVENLSVAYGRKRVVDNVNFSVKRGEILVIAGESGSGKSTILKSIGGLLGRGGAIVDGQIFFDGREITFLSDGERRKLSGDAIGMIFQNAGASFCPIRTVGEQIFESVTAHRDWSKDFFREQAEKLMQKLNLDAAALDEYPFRLSGGMAQRAGILAATILEPKLLLADEPTSALDAVTQVDVVNELLKLRERQKISIVLVTHHLGVARRMADKILIMRHGQPVEFGTREQIFGAPKELYTRELLEATS
;
A
#
# COMPACT_ATOMS: atom_id res chain seq x y z
N MET A 1 -12.34 -17.81 14.29
CA MET A 1 -11.59 -16.57 14.04
C MET A 1 -12.07 -16.01 12.71
N SER A 2 -12.34 -14.70 12.60
CA SER A 2 -12.70 -14.08 11.33
C SER A 2 -11.63 -14.36 10.29
N THR A 3 -12.03 -14.73 9.05
CA THR A 3 -11.10 -14.89 7.93
C THR A 3 -10.63 -13.55 7.39
N GLU A 4 -11.37 -12.46 7.71
CA GLU A 4 -11.09 -11.09 7.27
C GLU A 4 -9.99 -10.48 8.12
N LEU A 5 -8.96 -9.91 7.45
CA LEU A 5 -7.89 -9.16 8.10
C LEU A 5 -8.22 -7.68 8.20
N LEU A 6 -8.80 -7.12 7.13
CA LEU A 6 -9.24 -5.73 7.06
C LEU A 6 -10.70 -5.69 6.64
N THR A 7 -11.50 -4.89 7.35
CA THR A 7 -12.88 -4.58 6.96
C THR A 7 -13.08 -3.07 7.01
N VAL A 8 -13.65 -2.52 5.96
CA VAL A 8 -14.00 -1.11 5.83
C VAL A 8 -15.50 -1.04 5.61
N GLU A 9 -16.20 -0.34 6.51
CA GLU A 9 -17.66 -0.25 6.52
C GLU A 9 -18.10 1.21 6.43
N ASN A 10 -18.88 1.55 5.39
CA ASN A 10 -19.50 2.85 5.14
C ASN A 10 -18.53 4.04 5.20
N LEU A 11 -17.25 3.80 4.86
CA LEU A 11 -16.19 4.80 5.00
C LEU A 11 -16.46 6.03 4.15
N SER A 12 -16.56 7.18 4.83
CA SER A 12 -16.64 8.49 4.21
C SER A 12 -15.57 9.42 4.78
N VAL A 13 -14.84 10.10 3.89
CA VAL A 13 -13.72 10.98 4.26
C VAL A 13 -13.92 12.36 3.64
N ALA A 14 -13.65 13.40 4.43
CA ALA A 14 -13.70 14.78 3.96
C ALA A 14 -12.40 15.54 4.25
N TYR A 15 -12.10 16.54 3.41
CA TYR A 15 -11.11 17.58 3.66
C TYR A 15 -11.83 18.92 3.79
N GLY A 16 -11.89 19.44 5.02
CA GLY A 16 -12.73 20.57 5.35
C GLY A 16 -14.21 20.27 5.06
N ARG A 17 -14.82 21.01 4.14
CA ARG A 17 -16.24 20.79 3.74
C ARG A 17 -16.42 19.85 2.54
N LYS A 18 -15.33 19.45 1.88
CA LYS A 18 -15.40 18.63 0.68
C LYS A 18 -15.28 17.15 1.02
N ARG A 19 -16.35 16.36 0.80
CA ARG A 19 -16.30 14.90 0.86
C ARG A 19 -15.54 14.39 -0.36
N VAL A 20 -14.52 13.58 -0.15
CA VAL A 20 -13.63 13.04 -1.20
C VAL A 20 -13.71 11.51 -1.30
N VAL A 21 -14.26 10.86 -0.28
CA VAL A 21 -14.64 9.45 -0.28
C VAL A 21 -16.03 9.36 0.34
N ASP A 22 -16.92 8.60 -0.25
CA ASP A 22 -18.31 8.50 0.17
C ASP A 22 -18.80 7.06 0.16
N ASN A 23 -19.19 6.57 1.34
CA ASN A 23 -19.82 5.27 1.58
C ASN A 23 -19.08 4.06 0.96
N VAL A 24 -17.78 3.94 1.18
CA VAL A 24 -16.96 2.84 0.66
C VAL A 24 -17.01 1.64 1.60
N ASN A 25 -17.28 0.46 1.02
CA ASN A 25 -17.36 -0.81 1.74
C ASN A 25 -16.51 -1.86 1.03
N PHE A 26 -15.64 -2.56 1.76
CA PHE A 26 -14.91 -3.73 1.28
C PHE A 26 -14.28 -4.51 2.44
N SER A 27 -13.88 -5.76 2.15
CA SER A 27 -13.06 -6.54 3.06
C SER A 27 -11.90 -7.22 2.33
N VAL A 28 -10.83 -7.49 3.09
CA VAL A 28 -9.62 -8.18 2.63
C VAL A 28 -9.32 -9.34 3.57
N LYS A 29 -9.22 -10.54 3.00
CA LYS A 29 -8.84 -11.75 3.75
C LYS A 29 -7.33 -11.80 3.96
N ARG A 30 -6.90 -12.66 4.88
CA ARG A 30 -5.46 -12.91 5.07
C ARG A 30 -4.85 -13.49 3.81
N GLY A 31 -3.74 -12.88 3.36
CA GLY A 31 -3.04 -13.23 2.14
C GLY A 31 -3.76 -12.84 0.84
N GLU A 32 -4.86 -12.09 0.90
CA GLU A 32 -5.60 -11.59 -0.27
C GLU A 32 -5.02 -10.26 -0.76
N ILE A 33 -5.04 -10.03 -2.07
CA ILE A 33 -4.72 -8.75 -2.70
C ILE A 33 -6.00 -8.08 -3.18
N LEU A 34 -6.33 -6.95 -2.59
CA LEU A 34 -7.34 -6.02 -3.08
C LEU A 34 -6.67 -4.92 -3.90
N VAL A 35 -7.10 -4.72 -5.13
CA VAL A 35 -6.71 -3.54 -5.91
C VAL A 35 -7.85 -2.54 -5.95
N ILE A 36 -7.55 -1.28 -5.63
CA ILE A 36 -8.45 -0.14 -5.79
C ILE A 36 -8.03 0.62 -7.05
N ALA A 37 -8.88 0.60 -8.08
CA ALA A 37 -8.60 1.17 -9.38
C ALA A 37 -9.60 2.28 -9.75
N GLY A 38 -9.25 3.13 -10.73
CA GLY A 38 -10.08 4.24 -11.21
C GLY A 38 -9.25 5.45 -11.58
N GLU A 39 -9.89 6.51 -12.10
CA GLU A 39 -9.25 7.74 -12.54
C GLU A 39 -8.45 8.45 -11.42
N SER A 40 -7.49 9.30 -11.83
CA SER A 40 -6.78 10.18 -10.89
C SER A 40 -7.78 11.10 -10.16
N GLY A 41 -7.58 11.28 -8.86
CA GLY A 41 -8.50 12.10 -8.05
C GLY A 41 -9.80 11.41 -7.61
N SER A 42 -10.01 10.12 -7.91
CA SER A 42 -11.23 9.39 -7.50
C SER A 42 -11.27 8.98 -6.01
N GLY A 43 -10.30 9.39 -5.19
CA GLY A 43 -10.31 9.12 -3.74
C GLY A 43 -9.50 7.90 -3.28
N LYS A 44 -8.88 7.14 -4.18
CA LYS A 44 -8.16 5.89 -3.88
C LYS A 44 -7.07 6.03 -2.81
N SER A 45 -6.14 6.96 -3.00
CA SER A 45 -5.06 7.23 -2.03
C SER A 45 -5.61 7.73 -0.69
N THR A 46 -6.77 8.39 -0.69
CA THR A 46 -7.45 8.83 0.54
C THR A 46 -7.92 7.62 1.35
N ILE A 47 -8.43 6.57 0.70
CA ILE A 47 -8.81 5.33 1.37
C ILE A 47 -7.58 4.69 2.05
N LEU A 48 -6.46 4.55 1.33
CA LEU A 48 -5.21 4.01 1.92
C LEU A 48 -4.75 4.85 3.12
N LYS A 49 -4.74 6.19 2.96
CA LYS A 49 -4.36 7.12 4.03
C LYS A 49 -5.30 7.03 5.23
N SER A 50 -6.58 6.76 5.04
CA SER A 50 -7.53 6.54 6.13
C SER A 50 -7.19 5.30 6.93
N ILE A 51 -6.91 4.18 6.25
CA ILE A 51 -6.51 2.91 6.88
C ILE A 51 -5.18 3.10 7.63
N GLY A 52 -4.19 3.74 7.00
CA GLY A 52 -2.89 4.04 7.60
C GLY A 52 -2.92 5.13 8.69
N GLY A 53 -4.03 5.88 8.83
CA GLY A 53 -4.12 7.02 9.75
C GLY A 53 -3.28 8.23 9.32
N LEU A 54 -3.13 8.44 8.01
CA LEU A 54 -2.24 9.42 7.39
C LEU A 54 -2.99 10.48 6.57
N LEU A 55 -4.21 10.85 6.97
CA LEU A 55 -5.05 11.79 6.22
C LEU A 55 -4.47 13.21 6.10
N GLY A 56 -3.55 13.61 7.00
CA GLY A 56 -2.94 14.93 6.97
C GLY A 56 -3.88 16.05 7.46
N ARG A 57 -3.43 17.30 7.32
CA ARG A 57 -4.19 18.47 7.82
C ARG A 57 -5.54 18.63 7.11
N GLY A 58 -6.59 18.77 7.90
CA GLY A 58 -7.95 18.99 7.42
C GLY A 58 -8.67 17.75 6.90
N GLY A 59 -7.98 16.60 6.80
CA GLY A 59 -8.60 15.33 6.47
C GLY A 59 -9.18 14.65 7.70
N ALA A 60 -10.41 14.15 7.60
CA ALA A 60 -11.07 13.40 8.66
C ALA A 60 -11.98 12.31 8.11
N ILE A 61 -12.05 11.18 8.80
CA ILE A 61 -13.13 10.21 8.62
C ILE A 61 -14.37 10.85 9.23
N VAL A 62 -15.41 11.06 8.42
CA VAL A 62 -16.65 11.72 8.82
C VAL A 62 -17.79 10.73 9.04
N ASP A 63 -17.63 9.51 8.53
CA ASP A 63 -18.58 8.41 8.72
C ASP A 63 -17.89 7.07 8.46
N GLY A 64 -18.43 5.97 9.03
CA GLY A 64 -17.95 4.61 8.84
C GLY A 64 -16.87 4.16 9.82
N GLN A 65 -16.47 2.91 9.67
CA GLN A 65 -15.55 2.22 10.57
C GLN A 65 -14.52 1.40 9.80
N ILE A 66 -13.34 1.26 10.37
CA ILE A 66 -12.24 0.44 9.84
C ILE A 66 -11.84 -0.56 10.93
N PHE A 67 -11.88 -1.84 10.60
CA PHE A 67 -11.44 -2.93 11.48
C PHE A 67 -10.20 -3.60 10.89
N PHE A 68 -9.18 -3.77 11.71
CA PHE A 68 -7.97 -4.50 11.37
C PHE A 68 -7.73 -5.60 12.40
N ASP A 69 -7.59 -6.84 11.92
CA ASP A 69 -7.37 -8.03 12.76
C ASP A 69 -8.42 -8.18 13.88
N GLY A 70 -9.69 -7.85 13.57
CA GLY A 70 -10.82 -7.90 14.50
C GLY A 70 -10.92 -6.72 15.47
N ARG A 71 -9.98 -5.75 15.42
CA ARG A 71 -10.01 -4.55 16.26
C ARG A 71 -10.40 -3.33 15.41
N GLU A 72 -11.28 -2.47 15.94
CA GLU A 72 -11.54 -1.17 15.34
C GLU A 72 -10.32 -0.26 15.44
N ILE A 73 -9.94 0.35 14.29
CA ILE A 73 -8.79 1.24 14.17
C ILE A 73 -9.15 2.64 13.67
N THR A 74 -10.42 2.97 13.55
CA THR A 74 -10.92 4.23 12.97
C THR A 74 -10.37 5.45 13.71
N PHE A 75 -10.51 5.47 15.03
CA PHE A 75 -10.18 6.62 15.89
C PHE A 75 -9.12 6.28 16.95
N LEU A 76 -8.06 5.60 16.54
CA LEU A 76 -6.94 5.32 17.43
C LEU A 76 -6.21 6.61 17.82
N SER A 77 -5.72 6.66 19.06
CA SER A 77 -4.76 7.67 19.50
C SER A 77 -3.45 7.57 18.69
N ASP A 78 -2.70 8.66 18.63
CA ASP A 78 -1.40 8.67 17.93
C ASP A 78 -0.43 7.60 18.45
N GLY A 79 -0.45 7.32 19.76
CA GLY A 79 0.38 6.27 20.36
C GLY A 79 -0.02 4.86 19.93
N GLU A 80 -1.31 4.57 19.84
CA GLU A 80 -1.82 3.28 19.34
C GLU A 80 -1.58 3.13 17.84
N ARG A 81 -1.77 4.21 17.08
CA ARG A 81 -1.50 4.24 15.65
C ARG A 81 -0.04 3.93 15.35
N ARG A 82 0.91 4.56 16.07
CA ARG A 82 2.34 4.29 15.91
C ARG A 82 2.69 2.82 16.16
N LYS A 83 2.04 2.14 17.09
CA LYS A 83 2.27 0.72 17.36
C LYS A 83 1.84 -0.19 16.21
N LEU A 84 0.85 0.22 15.41
CA LEU A 84 0.40 -0.54 14.24
C LEU A 84 1.24 -0.21 12.98
N SER A 85 1.55 1.07 12.78
CA SER A 85 2.28 1.54 11.60
C SER A 85 3.72 1.07 11.61
N GLY A 86 4.17 0.43 10.54
CA GLY A 86 5.49 -0.17 10.41
C GLY A 86 5.56 -1.62 10.89
N ASP A 87 4.91 -1.97 11.98
CA ASP A 87 4.92 -3.33 12.55
C ASP A 87 3.83 -4.22 11.94
N ALA A 88 2.56 -3.89 12.15
CA ALA A 88 1.44 -4.70 11.66
C ALA A 88 0.91 -4.23 10.31
N ILE A 89 1.06 -2.94 9.99
CA ILE A 89 0.64 -2.31 8.74
C ILE A 89 1.85 -1.58 8.13
N GLY A 90 2.38 -2.10 7.03
CA GLY A 90 3.40 -1.44 6.23
C GLY A 90 2.78 -0.52 5.18
N MET A 91 3.52 0.53 4.74
CA MET A 91 3.03 1.41 3.68
C MET A 91 4.13 1.75 2.68
N ILE A 92 3.83 1.57 1.40
CA ILE A 92 4.62 2.03 0.26
C ILE A 92 3.93 3.27 -0.30
N PHE A 93 4.66 4.39 -0.34
CA PHE A 93 4.18 5.66 -0.87
C PHE A 93 4.42 5.77 -2.38
N GLN A 94 3.62 6.57 -3.06
CA GLN A 94 3.68 6.79 -4.51
C GLN A 94 5.06 7.22 -5.03
N ASN A 95 5.84 7.91 -4.23
CA ASN A 95 7.21 8.28 -4.53
C ASN A 95 8.11 7.88 -3.35
N ALA A 96 8.53 6.62 -3.34
CA ALA A 96 9.34 6.08 -2.25
C ALA A 96 10.64 6.87 -2.03
N GLY A 97 11.30 7.32 -3.10
CA GLY A 97 12.51 8.15 -3.00
C GLY A 97 12.28 9.47 -2.27
N ALA A 98 11.15 10.13 -2.49
CA ALA A 98 10.79 11.37 -1.81
C ALA A 98 10.31 11.16 -0.35
N SER A 99 10.06 9.93 0.05
CA SER A 99 9.66 9.60 1.42
C SER A 99 10.86 9.52 2.38
N PHE A 100 12.06 9.40 1.84
CA PHE A 100 13.29 9.41 2.63
C PHE A 100 13.84 10.83 2.83
N CYS A 101 14.40 11.08 4.01
CA CYS A 101 15.12 12.31 4.30
C CYS A 101 16.42 12.38 3.47
N PRO A 102 16.64 13.43 2.63
CA PRO A 102 17.75 13.43 1.69
C PRO A 102 19.15 13.54 2.31
N ILE A 103 19.26 13.98 3.55
CA ILE A 103 20.55 14.22 4.26
C ILE A 103 20.97 13.06 5.18
N ARG A 104 20.27 11.92 5.11
CA ARG A 104 20.58 10.70 5.87
C ARG A 104 20.63 9.50 4.94
N THR A 105 21.44 8.50 5.27
CA THR A 105 21.48 7.27 4.48
C THR A 105 20.18 6.49 4.59
N VAL A 106 19.90 5.67 3.60
CA VAL A 106 18.68 4.83 3.58
C VAL A 106 18.67 3.86 4.75
N GLY A 107 19.80 3.23 5.05
CA GLY A 107 19.94 2.27 6.14
C GLY A 107 19.69 2.89 7.52
N GLU A 108 20.20 4.10 7.77
CA GLU A 108 19.95 4.81 9.04
C GLU A 108 18.47 5.07 9.28
N GLN A 109 17.73 5.44 8.24
CA GLN A 109 16.31 5.77 8.34
C GLN A 109 15.45 4.51 8.54
N ILE A 110 15.78 3.43 7.83
CA ILE A 110 15.08 2.15 8.01
C ILE A 110 15.38 1.58 9.39
N PHE A 111 16.64 1.65 9.86
CA PHE A 111 17.02 1.20 11.19
C PHE A 111 16.28 1.95 12.30
N GLU A 112 16.16 3.28 12.19
CA GLU A 112 15.38 4.09 13.13
C GLU A 112 13.91 3.66 13.18
N SER A 113 13.31 3.40 12.01
CA SER A 113 11.94 2.88 11.93
C SER A 113 11.81 1.51 12.60
N VAL A 114 12.78 0.63 12.41
CA VAL A 114 12.80 -0.70 13.04
C VAL A 114 12.94 -0.60 14.56
N THR A 115 13.83 0.25 15.08
CA THR A 115 14.05 0.41 16.52
C THR A 115 12.88 1.03 17.27
N ALA A 116 11.95 1.68 16.55
CA ALA A 116 10.69 2.13 17.14
C ALA A 116 9.75 0.96 17.54
N HIS A 117 10.00 -0.26 17.02
CA HIS A 117 9.15 -1.44 17.22
C HIS A 117 9.90 -2.68 17.73
N ARG A 118 11.20 -2.76 17.48
CA ARG A 118 12.05 -3.93 17.81
C ARG A 118 13.37 -3.49 18.41
N ASP A 119 13.82 -4.19 19.43
CA ASP A 119 15.16 -3.99 20.00
C ASP A 119 16.21 -4.76 19.20
N TRP A 120 16.44 -4.31 17.96
CA TRP A 120 17.45 -4.90 17.08
C TRP A 120 18.77 -4.14 17.20
N SER A 121 19.89 -4.89 17.30
CA SER A 121 21.21 -4.30 17.10
C SER A 121 21.40 -3.88 15.64
N LYS A 122 22.35 -2.96 15.38
CA LYS A 122 22.70 -2.56 14.01
C LYS A 122 23.15 -3.74 13.16
N ASP A 123 23.93 -4.65 13.71
CA ASP A 123 24.43 -5.81 12.99
C ASP A 123 23.30 -6.77 12.63
N PHE A 124 22.38 -7.04 13.56
CA PHE A 124 21.21 -7.87 13.28
C PHE A 124 20.29 -7.24 12.25
N PHE A 125 20.02 -5.93 12.37
CA PHE A 125 19.27 -5.19 11.36
C PHE A 125 19.90 -5.32 9.97
N ARG A 126 21.22 -5.09 9.87
CA ARG A 126 21.94 -5.16 8.59
C ARG A 126 21.81 -6.55 7.97
N GLU A 127 21.99 -7.60 8.76
CA GLU A 127 21.82 -8.99 8.31
C GLU A 127 20.41 -9.25 7.76
N GLN A 128 19.36 -8.81 8.47
CA GLN A 128 17.97 -9.00 8.00
C GLN A 128 17.66 -8.15 6.77
N ALA A 129 18.14 -6.91 6.75
CA ALA A 129 17.99 -6.02 5.61
C ALA A 129 18.65 -6.59 4.35
N GLU A 130 19.89 -7.04 4.41
CA GLU A 130 20.62 -7.64 3.28
C GLU A 130 19.93 -8.90 2.75
N LYS A 131 19.41 -9.77 3.62
CA LYS A 131 18.62 -10.94 3.23
C LYS A 131 17.36 -10.56 2.45
N LEU A 132 16.68 -9.49 2.86
CA LEU A 132 15.48 -9.02 2.17
C LEU A 132 15.84 -8.28 0.88
N MET A 133 16.91 -7.47 0.88
CA MET A 133 17.42 -6.78 -0.31
C MET A 133 17.78 -7.74 -1.43
N GLN A 134 18.43 -8.86 -1.10
CA GLN A 134 18.72 -9.92 -2.08
C GLN A 134 17.42 -10.44 -2.75
N LYS A 135 16.34 -10.59 -1.97
CA LYS A 135 15.03 -11.01 -2.50
C LYS A 135 14.35 -9.94 -3.36
N LEU A 136 14.69 -8.67 -3.13
CA LEU A 136 14.19 -7.49 -3.85
C LEU A 136 15.10 -7.08 -5.01
N ASN A 137 16.14 -7.85 -5.34
CA ASN A 137 17.15 -7.50 -6.34
C ASN A 137 17.74 -6.09 -6.12
N LEU A 138 17.99 -5.73 -4.86
CA LEU A 138 18.60 -4.47 -4.45
C LEU A 138 19.98 -4.73 -3.85
N ASP A 139 20.99 -4.02 -4.36
CA ASP A 139 22.36 -4.12 -3.85
C ASP A 139 22.45 -3.68 -2.39
N ALA A 140 23.15 -4.44 -1.55
CA ALA A 140 23.36 -4.13 -0.14
C ALA A 140 24.00 -2.75 0.09
N ALA A 141 24.84 -2.28 -0.83
CA ALA A 141 25.44 -0.95 -0.79
C ALA A 141 24.39 0.18 -0.75
N ALA A 142 23.15 -0.06 -1.21
CA ALA A 142 22.09 0.93 -1.15
C ALA A 142 21.71 1.35 0.29
N LEU A 143 22.01 0.56 1.31
CA LEU A 143 21.81 0.97 2.72
C LEU A 143 22.71 2.13 3.12
N ASP A 144 23.93 2.18 2.57
CA ASP A 144 24.93 3.18 2.90
C ASP A 144 24.84 4.43 2.01
N GLU A 145 23.95 4.38 0.99
CA GLU A 145 23.73 5.50 0.07
C GLU A 145 22.67 6.48 0.55
N TYR A 146 22.80 7.72 0.10
CA TYR A 146 21.76 8.76 0.27
C TYR A 146 20.64 8.56 -0.76
N PRO A 147 19.37 8.90 -0.43
CA PRO A 147 18.23 8.68 -1.33
C PRO A 147 18.40 9.25 -2.74
N PHE A 148 19.04 10.42 -2.88
CA PHE A 148 19.27 11.08 -4.16
C PHE A 148 20.31 10.39 -5.07
N ARG A 149 21.08 9.42 -4.55
CA ARG A 149 21.99 8.60 -5.32
C ARG A 149 21.36 7.33 -5.89
N LEU A 150 20.17 6.99 -5.42
CA LEU A 150 19.45 5.82 -5.89
C LEU A 150 18.75 6.12 -7.22
N SER A 151 18.78 5.17 -8.15
CA SER A 151 17.85 5.20 -9.29
C SER A 151 16.39 5.08 -8.82
N GLY A 152 15.42 5.46 -9.66
CA GLY A 152 14.01 5.34 -9.31
C GLY A 152 13.61 3.93 -8.88
N GLY A 153 14.09 2.89 -9.59
CA GLY A 153 13.86 1.50 -9.22
C GLY A 153 14.52 1.09 -7.91
N MET A 154 15.75 1.54 -7.64
CA MET A 154 16.44 1.29 -6.35
C MET A 154 15.70 1.98 -5.20
N ALA A 155 15.28 3.23 -5.37
CA ALA A 155 14.53 3.97 -4.36
C ALA A 155 13.18 3.30 -4.05
N GLN A 156 12.51 2.77 -5.09
CA GLN A 156 11.26 2.04 -4.91
C GLN A 156 11.47 0.74 -4.13
N ARG A 157 12.50 -0.04 -4.46
CA ARG A 157 12.87 -1.26 -3.73
C ARG A 157 13.28 -0.96 -2.29
N ALA A 158 13.99 0.12 -2.05
CA ALA A 158 14.30 0.60 -0.69
C ALA A 158 13.03 0.96 0.09
N GLY A 159 12.02 1.57 -0.55
CA GLY A 159 10.71 1.80 0.05
C GLY A 159 9.95 0.51 0.37
N ILE A 160 10.02 -0.50 -0.49
CA ILE A 160 9.46 -1.83 -0.23
C ILE A 160 10.18 -2.50 0.95
N LEU A 161 11.51 -2.43 1.00
CA LEU A 161 12.32 -2.91 2.13
C LEU A 161 11.85 -2.27 3.44
N ALA A 162 11.76 -0.94 3.47
CA ALA A 162 11.31 -0.19 4.65
C ALA A 162 9.90 -0.59 5.12
N ALA A 163 8.99 -0.81 4.16
CA ALA A 163 7.60 -1.17 4.45
C ALA A 163 7.42 -2.63 4.87
N THR A 164 8.39 -3.53 4.59
CA THR A 164 8.20 -4.98 4.74
C THR A 164 9.23 -5.68 5.62
N ILE A 165 10.27 -4.98 6.09
CA ILE A 165 11.34 -5.56 6.91
C ILE A 165 10.85 -6.13 8.26
N LEU A 166 9.77 -5.58 8.80
CA LEU A 166 9.13 -6.06 10.03
C LEU A 166 8.04 -7.11 9.78
N GLU A 167 7.89 -7.58 8.53
CA GLU A 167 6.93 -8.61 8.11
C GLU A 167 5.48 -8.27 8.51
N PRO A 168 4.94 -7.11 8.06
CA PRO A 168 3.61 -6.68 8.43
C PRO A 168 2.53 -7.65 7.93
N LYS A 169 1.38 -7.70 8.60
CA LYS A 169 0.23 -8.50 8.17
C LYS A 169 -0.48 -7.88 6.95
N LEU A 170 -0.44 -6.55 6.85
CA LEU A 170 -1.07 -5.77 5.79
C LEU A 170 -0.07 -4.80 5.17
N LEU A 171 0.02 -4.78 3.85
CA LEU A 171 0.78 -3.81 3.08
C LEU A 171 -0.18 -2.90 2.33
N LEU A 172 -0.10 -1.61 2.59
CA LEU A 172 -0.78 -0.56 1.84
C LEU A 172 0.18 -0.03 0.78
N ALA A 173 -0.18 -0.09 -0.50
CA ALA A 173 0.69 0.34 -1.59
C ALA A 173 -0.01 1.40 -2.45
N ASP A 174 0.45 2.64 -2.38
CA ASP A 174 -0.09 3.78 -3.15
C ASP A 174 0.72 3.96 -4.43
N GLU A 175 0.19 3.51 -5.55
CA GLU A 175 0.80 3.57 -6.88
C GLU A 175 2.29 3.15 -6.92
N PRO A 176 2.65 1.95 -6.44
CA PRO A 176 4.05 1.56 -6.21
C PRO A 176 4.88 1.44 -7.49
N THR A 177 4.27 1.61 -8.66
CA THR A 177 4.94 1.45 -9.96
C THR A 177 4.80 2.66 -10.88
N SER A 178 4.12 3.75 -10.47
CA SER A 178 3.76 4.86 -11.35
C SER A 178 4.94 5.68 -11.88
N ALA A 179 6.09 5.68 -11.20
CA ALA A 179 7.29 6.42 -11.58
C ALA A 179 8.38 5.54 -12.24
N LEU A 180 8.02 4.31 -12.63
CA LEU A 180 8.97 3.32 -13.14
C LEU A 180 8.74 3.06 -14.64
N ASP A 181 9.82 2.73 -15.35
CA ASP A 181 9.73 2.20 -16.71
C ASP A 181 9.03 0.83 -16.73
N ALA A 182 8.58 0.40 -17.89
CA ALA A 182 7.76 -0.81 -18.05
C ALA A 182 8.46 -2.09 -17.54
N VAL A 183 9.78 -2.20 -17.69
CA VAL A 183 10.55 -3.39 -17.25
C VAL A 183 10.62 -3.41 -15.72
N THR A 184 11.06 -2.31 -15.12
CA THR A 184 11.15 -2.15 -13.66
C THR A 184 9.77 -2.30 -12.99
N GLN A 185 8.68 -1.84 -13.65
CA GLN A 185 7.32 -2.04 -13.17
C GLN A 185 6.96 -3.52 -13.03
N VAL A 186 7.27 -4.33 -14.06
CA VAL A 186 7.03 -5.79 -14.03
C VAL A 186 7.82 -6.45 -12.91
N ASP A 187 9.07 -6.03 -12.72
CA ASP A 187 9.94 -6.56 -11.66
C ASP A 187 9.36 -6.29 -10.27
N VAL A 188 8.97 -5.04 -9.98
CA VAL A 188 8.37 -4.65 -8.70
C VAL A 188 7.07 -5.40 -8.43
N VAL A 189 6.21 -5.58 -9.44
CA VAL A 189 5.00 -6.40 -9.33
C VAL A 189 5.33 -7.83 -8.96
N ASN A 190 6.33 -8.44 -9.61
CA ASN A 190 6.76 -9.80 -9.31
C ASN A 190 7.35 -9.93 -7.90
N GLU A 191 8.10 -8.93 -7.44
CA GLU A 191 8.67 -8.87 -6.10
C GLU A 191 7.56 -8.81 -5.04
N LEU A 192 6.54 -7.98 -5.22
CA LEU A 192 5.38 -7.90 -4.32
C LEU A 192 4.59 -9.22 -4.28
N LEU A 193 4.39 -9.89 -5.42
CA LEU A 193 3.75 -11.20 -5.47
C LEU A 193 4.55 -12.27 -4.72
N LYS A 194 5.88 -12.29 -4.88
CA LYS A 194 6.77 -13.20 -4.14
C LYS A 194 6.74 -12.93 -2.63
N LEU A 195 6.69 -11.66 -2.22
CA LEU A 195 6.55 -11.28 -0.81
C LEU A 195 5.22 -11.77 -0.22
N ARG A 196 4.11 -11.57 -0.95
CA ARG A 196 2.80 -12.11 -0.57
C ARG A 196 2.85 -13.61 -0.31
N GLU A 197 3.43 -14.37 -1.23
CA GLU A 197 3.50 -15.84 -1.13
C GLU A 197 4.35 -16.30 0.06
N ARG A 198 5.51 -15.66 0.27
CA ARG A 198 6.49 -16.06 1.29
C ARG A 198 6.09 -15.66 2.70
N GLN A 199 5.63 -14.42 2.87
CA GLN A 199 5.31 -13.83 4.18
C GLN A 199 3.82 -13.90 4.52
N LYS A 200 2.97 -14.36 3.57
CA LYS A 200 1.50 -14.38 3.72
C LYS A 200 0.90 -12.99 3.99
N ILE A 201 1.56 -11.94 3.50
CA ILE A 201 1.10 -10.56 3.59
C ILE A 201 -0.18 -10.38 2.77
N SER A 202 -1.17 -9.68 3.33
CA SER A 202 -2.31 -9.16 2.58
C SER A 202 -1.94 -7.79 2.01
N ILE A 203 -2.44 -7.45 0.82
CA ILE A 203 -2.07 -6.19 0.15
C ILE A 203 -3.33 -5.42 -0.24
N VAL A 204 -3.38 -4.13 0.09
CA VAL A 204 -4.30 -3.18 -0.54
C VAL A 204 -3.47 -2.26 -1.42
N LEU A 205 -3.67 -2.38 -2.73
CA LEU A 205 -2.90 -1.66 -3.74
C LEU A 205 -3.78 -0.67 -4.48
N VAL A 206 -3.35 0.58 -4.54
CA VAL A 206 -3.95 1.60 -5.40
C VAL A 206 -3.16 1.72 -6.69
N THR A 207 -3.84 1.69 -7.82
CA THR A 207 -3.23 1.93 -9.13
C THR A 207 -4.25 2.43 -10.15
N HIS A 208 -3.78 3.20 -11.12
CA HIS A 208 -4.52 3.52 -12.33
C HIS A 208 -4.10 2.61 -13.51
N HIS A 209 -3.09 1.76 -13.34
CA HIS A 209 -2.62 0.80 -14.34
C HIS A 209 -3.40 -0.51 -14.26
N LEU A 210 -4.36 -0.72 -15.17
CA LEU A 210 -5.19 -1.93 -15.19
C LEU A 210 -4.41 -3.21 -15.48
N GLY A 211 -3.27 -3.13 -16.18
CA GLY A 211 -2.35 -4.25 -16.35
C GLY A 211 -1.79 -4.77 -15.02
N VAL A 212 -1.43 -3.88 -14.11
CA VAL A 212 -1.00 -4.23 -12.74
C VAL A 212 -2.16 -4.85 -11.97
N ALA A 213 -3.37 -4.24 -12.04
CA ALA A 213 -4.57 -4.77 -11.41
C ALA A 213 -4.89 -6.19 -11.90
N ARG A 214 -4.86 -6.43 -13.21
CA ARG A 214 -5.10 -7.75 -13.82
C ARG A 214 -4.12 -8.82 -13.35
N ARG A 215 -2.85 -8.44 -13.14
CA ARG A 215 -1.80 -9.37 -12.71
C ARG A 215 -1.84 -9.68 -11.23
N MET A 216 -2.14 -8.70 -10.39
CA MET A 216 -1.99 -8.81 -8.94
C MET A 216 -3.27 -9.14 -8.19
N ALA A 217 -4.41 -8.63 -8.64
CA ALA A 217 -5.63 -8.62 -7.84
C ALA A 217 -6.24 -10.03 -7.66
N ASP A 218 -6.71 -10.32 -6.45
CA ASP A 218 -7.72 -11.33 -6.18
C ASP A 218 -9.12 -10.68 -6.29
N LYS A 219 -9.26 -9.45 -5.74
CA LYS A 219 -10.47 -8.62 -5.84
C LYS A 219 -10.12 -7.22 -6.30
N ILE A 220 -11.08 -6.55 -6.90
CA ILE A 220 -10.94 -5.18 -7.42
C ILE A 220 -12.12 -4.34 -6.97
N LEU A 221 -11.80 -3.13 -6.49
CA LEU A 221 -12.76 -2.06 -6.23
C LEU A 221 -12.52 -0.95 -7.26
N ILE A 222 -13.52 -0.68 -8.09
CA ILE A 222 -13.48 0.43 -9.05
C ILE A 222 -14.09 1.67 -8.39
N MET A 223 -13.32 2.78 -8.44
CA MET A 223 -13.70 4.06 -7.84
C MET A 223 -13.90 5.13 -8.90
N ARG A 224 -14.92 5.97 -8.74
CA ARG A 224 -15.17 7.17 -9.55
C ARG A 224 -15.71 8.29 -8.67
N HIS A 225 -15.14 9.49 -8.76
CA HIS A 225 -15.61 10.69 -8.06
C HIS A 225 -15.88 10.49 -6.55
N GLY A 226 -15.03 9.74 -5.87
CA GLY A 226 -15.14 9.47 -4.43
C GLY A 226 -16.08 8.32 -4.06
N GLN A 227 -16.75 7.71 -5.01
CA GLN A 227 -17.72 6.64 -4.77
C GLN A 227 -17.25 5.30 -5.35
N PRO A 228 -17.61 4.17 -4.72
CA PRO A 228 -17.44 2.85 -5.28
C PRO A 228 -18.42 2.67 -6.45
N VAL A 229 -17.91 2.23 -7.60
CA VAL A 229 -18.72 1.93 -8.78
C VAL A 229 -18.98 0.43 -8.90
N GLU A 230 -17.93 -0.37 -8.80
CA GLU A 230 -18.05 -1.82 -8.91
C GLU A 230 -17.03 -2.51 -8.01
N PHE A 231 -17.44 -3.62 -7.38
CA PHE A 231 -16.58 -4.45 -6.55
C PHE A 231 -16.80 -5.93 -6.90
N GLY A 232 -15.72 -6.66 -7.14
CA GLY A 232 -15.81 -8.07 -7.51
C GLY A 232 -14.45 -8.76 -7.56
N THR A 233 -14.45 -10.04 -7.91
CA THR A 233 -13.21 -10.76 -8.20
C THR A 233 -12.58 -10.23 -9.48
N ARG A 234 -11.29 -10.50 -9.65
CA ARG A 234 -10.56 -10.15 -10.88
C ARG A 234 -11.28 -10.67 -12.14
N GLU A 235 -11.74 -11.91 -12.09
CA GLU A 235 -12.44 -12.57 -13.21
C GLU A 235 -13.75 -11.87 -13.54
N GLN A 236 -14.51 -11.43 -12.53
CA GLN A 236 -15.76 -10.68 -12.72
C GLN A 236 -15.52 -9.32 -13.38
N ILE A 237 -14.57 -8.55 -12.82
CA ILE A 237 -14.28 -7.18 -13.29
C ILE A 237 -13.70 -7.19 -14.71
N PHE A 238 -12.76 -8.09 -15.02
CA PHE A 238 -12.13 -8.13 -16.35
C PHE A 238 -12.87 -8.95 -17.40
N GLY A 239 -13.70 -9.92 -16.98
CA GLY A 239 -14.38 -10.81 -17.92
C GLY A 239 -15.83 -10.43 -18.19
N ALA A 240 -16.55 -9.90 -17.19
CA ALA A 240 -17.96 -9.57 -17.30
C ALA A 240 -18.33 -8.38 -16.40
N PRO A 241 -17.74 -7.18 -16.65
CA PRO A 241 -18.05 -5.98 -15.88
C PRO A 241 -19.51 -5.59 -16.05
N LYS A 242 -20.17 -5.26 -14.93
CA LYS A 242 -21.60 -4.91 -14.91
C LYS A 242 -21.82 -3.43 -15.20
N GLU A 243 -20.97 -2.58 -14.64
CA GLU A 243 -21.08 -1.13 -14.71
C GLU A 243 -20.51 -0.57 -16.02
N LEU A 244 -21.21 0.39 -16.61
CA LEU A 244 -20.77 1.04 -17.87
C LEU A 244 -19.39 1.67 -17.72
N TYR A 245 -19.18 2.39 -16.63
CA TYR A 245 -17.88 3.03 -16.37
C TYR A 245 -16.73 2.02 -16.29
N THR A 246 -16.96 0.85 -15.69
CA THR A 246 -15.94 -0.22 -15.63
C THR A 246 -15.57 -0.69 -17.03
N ARG A 247 -16.56 -0.85 -17.94
CA ARG A 247 -16.32 -1.23 -19.35
C ARG A 247 -15.51 -0.17 -20.08
N GLU A 248 -15.93 1.10 -19.97
CA GLU A 248 -15.22 2.24 -20.58
C GLU A 248 -13.77 2.32 -20.08
N LEU A 249 -13.55 2.13 -18.78
CA LEU A 249 -12.22 2.15 -18.16
C LEU A 249 -11.32 1.01 -18.69
N LEU A 250 -11.86 -0.17 -18.88
CA LEU A 250 -11.15 -1.34 -19.43
C LEU A 250 -10.82 -1.15 -20.91
N GLU A 251 -11.73 -0.62 -21.71
CA GLU A 251 -11.53 -0.35 -23.14
C GLU A 251 -10.47 0.71 -23.40
N ALA A 252 -10.44 1.77 -22.57
CA ALA A 252 -9.46 2.86 -22.71
C ALA A 252 -8.00 2.44 -22.43
N THR A 253 -7.78 1.25 -21.86
CA THR A 253 -6.47 0.74 -21.45
C THR A 253 -6.08 -0.58 -22.12
N SER A 254 -6.85 -1.03 -23.12
CA SER A 254 -6.63 -2.28 -23.89
C SER A 254 -5.63 -2.09 -25.01
#